data_38b54d9bdb52f13a9366f4e8abf33a09
#
_entry.id   38b54d9bdb52f13a9366f4e8abf33a09
#
_cell.length_a   1.000
_cell.length_b   1.000
_cell.length_c   1.000
_cell.angle_alpha   90.00
_cell.angle_beta   90.00
_cell.angle_gamma   90.00
#
_symmetry.space_group_name_H-M   'P 1'
#
loop_
_entity.id
_entity.type
_entity.pdbx_description
1 polymer ?
#
loop_
_entity_poly.entity_id
_entity_poly.type
_entity_poly.pdbx_seq_one_letter_code
_entity_poly.pdbx_strand_id
1 'polypeptide(L)'
;EKTLEAAKKLHIDGIVSFACDPGVTTAAYIAEKMGLPFQGSYESTEILQDKGLFRDFLTKHGFNVPHAKRYTDKKAPFNDIDFFTWPVIVKPVDSAGSKGVTKVDSPDKLADAIETAVGGSHNGAYIIEDFLTFKGYHSSADPFTVDGELKFVSYSDQLFDKEADNPYTPAYIIWTTSMAKEDQDYLTKETQRLLTLLGMKTGIYNIETCVGSDGKPYIMEVSPRGGGCKIAELQRLAYGVDLIENEVRKAVGMPLTEIKQTECDGHWCEMVIHARPGQSGVLKGIKIDPEIEK
;
A
#
# COMPACT_ATOMS: atom_id res chain seq x y z
N GLU A 1 -16.53 8.51 15.67
CA GLU A 1 -17.89 8.98 15.98
C GLU A 1 -18.17 10.36 15.39
N LYS A 2 -17.35 11.39 15.63
CA LYS A 2 -17.57 12.76 15.09
C LYS A 2 -17.77 12.78 13.57
N THR A 3 -17.02 12.00 12.83
CA THR A 3 -17.15 11.91 11.36
C THR A 3 -18.45 11.23 10.97
N LEU A 4 -18.89 10.20 11.69
CA LEU A 4 -20.19 9.56 11.47
C LEU A 4 -21.36 10.52 11.74
N GLU A 5 -21.29 11.33 12.80
CA GLU A 5 -22.31 12.35 13.08
C GLU A 5 -22.38 13.39 11.96
N ALA A 6 -21.20 13.85 11.49
CA ALA A 6 -21.12 14.77 10.37
C ALA A 6 -21.71 14.16 9.08
N ALA A 7 -21.36 12.91 8.77
CA ALA A 7 -21.87 12.18 7.62
C ALA A 7 -23.41 12.07 7.64
N LYS A 8 -23.98 11.70 8.79
CA LYS A 8 -25.44 11.64 9.00
C LYS A 8 -26.10 13.01 8.83
N LYS A 9 -25.51 14.05 9.42
CA LYS A 9 -26.04 15.42 9.33
C LYS A 9 -26.02 15.95 7.89
N LEU A 10 -25.02 15.57 7.11
CA LEU A 10 -24.87 15.98 5.70
C LEU A 10 -25.69 15.12 4.74
N HIS A 11 -26.29 14.02 5.22
CA HIS A 11 -27.04 13.07 4.39
C HIS A 11 -26.24 12.59 3.18
N ILE A 12 -24.99 12.18 3.40
CA ILE A 12 -24.09 11.74 2.31
C ILE A 12 -24.63 10.47 1.63
N ASP A 13 -24.48 10.38 0.31
CA ASP A 13 -24.86 9.22 -0.51
C ASP A 13 -23.72 8.21 -0.68
N GLY A 14 -22.50 8.58 -0.34
CA GLY A 14 -21.32 7.73 -0.46
C GLY A 14 -20.13 8.29 0.30
N ILE A 15 -19.11 7.45 0.48
CA ILE A 15 -17.87 7.83 1.13
C ILE A 15 -16.69 7.10 0.49
N VAL A 16 -15.59 7.81 0.27
CA VAL A 16 -14.34 7.26 -0.25
C VAL A 16 -13.17 7.77 0.58
N SER A 17 -12.10 7.00 0.61
CA SER A 17 -10.77 7.46 0.99
C SER A 17 -9.84 7.21 -0.21
N PHE A 18 -9.11 8.22 -0.63
CA PHE A 18 -8.16 8.12 -1.73
C PHE A 18 -6.81 8.70 -1.29
N ALA A 19 -5.72 7.98 -1.53
CA ALA A 19 -4.36 8.37 -1.12
C ALA A 19 -4.20 8.68 0.38
N CYS A 20 -5.07 8.13 1.24
CA CYS A 20 -5.09 8.46 2.67
C CYS A 20 -5.44 7.23 3.51
N ASP A 21 -4.41 6.51 3.99
CA ASP A 21 -4.57 5.31 4.80
C ASP A 21 -5.35 5.55 6.10
N PRO A 22 -5.07 6.61 6.90
CA PRO A 22 -5.86 6.87 8.10
C PRO A 22 -7.34 7.14 7.83
N GLY A 23 -7.68 7.57 6.61
CA GLY A 23 -9.05 7.84 6.20
C GLY A 23 -9.85 6.58 5.86
N VAL A 24 -9.20 5.52 5.36
CA VAL A 24 -9.91 4.38 4.80
C VAL A 24 -10.64 3.55 5.86
N THR A 25 -10.05 3.33 7.03
CA THR A 25 -10.71 2.65 8.16
C THR A 25 -11.93 3.43 8.64
N THR A 26 -11.80 4.78 8.71
CA THR A 26 -12.92 5.66 9.04
C THR A 26 -14.02 5.59 7.98
N ALA A 27 -13.66 5.56 6.70
CA ALA A 27 -14.63 5.44 5.60
C ALA A 27 -15.37 4.09 5.64
N ALA A 28 -14.65 2.98 5.85
CA ALA A 28 -15.23 1.65 6.01
C ALA A 28 -16.24 1.59 7.18
N TYR A 29 -15.85 2.14 8.34
CA TYR A 29 -16.73 2.21 9.50
C TYR A 29 -18.02 2.98 9.23
N ILE A 30 -17.91 4.15 8.59
CA ILE A 30 -19.06 5.00 8.27
C ILE A 30 -19.95 4.31 7.25
N ALA A 31 -19.37 3.73 6.20
CA ALA A 31 -20.11 3.01 5.17
C ALA A 31 -20.91 1.86 5.79
N GLU A 32 -20.29 1.07 6.67
CA GLU A 32 -20.98 -0.03 7.37
C GLU A 32 -22.12 0.47 8.27
N LYS A 33 -21.90 1.54 9.06
CA LYS A 33 -22.90 2.11 9.96
C LYS A 33 -24.07 2.81 9.25
N MET A 34 -23.85 3.26 8.02
CA MET A 34 -24.87 3.95 7.21
C MET A 34 -25.44 3.08 6.08
N GLY A 35 -24.93 1.86 5.89
CA GLY A 35 -25.35 0.98 4.80
C GLY A 35 -24.94 1.50 3.41
N LEU A 36 -23.84 2.26 3.32
CA LEU A 36 -23.33 2.80 2.06
C LEU A 36 -22.45 1.79 1.34
N PRO A 37 -22.34 1.86 0.01
CA PRO A 37 -21.42 1.00 -0.75
C PRO A 37 -19.97 1.17 -0.30
N PHE A 38 -19.29 0.04 -0.07
CA PHE A 38 -17.86 -0.01 0.22
C PHE A 38 -17.26 -1.32 -0.29
N GLN A 39 -15.93 -1.37 -0.47
CA GLN A 39 -15.27 -2.54 -1.06
C GLN A 39 -15.11 -3.72 -0.10
N GLY A 40 -15.36 -3.56 1.20
CA GLY A 40 -15.25 -4.63 2.18
C GLY A 40 -15.87 -4.24 3.51
N SER A 41 -15.87 -5.17 4.47
CA SER A 41 -16.27 -4.88 5.85
C SER A 41 -15.26 -3.98 6.56
N TYR A 42 -15.69 -3.37 7.66
CA TYR A 42 -14.78 -2.64 8.55
C TYR A 42 -13.66 -3.57 9.06
N GLU A 43 -13.99 -4.79 9.49
CA GLU A 43 -13.04 -5.79 9.96
C GLU A 43 -11.98 -6.14 8.89
N SER A 44 -12.41 -6.41 7.65
CA SER A 44 -11.47 -6.70 6.55
C SER A 44 -10.56 -5.51 6.24
N THR A 45 -11.09 -4.29 6.37
CA THR A 45 -10.31 -3.06 6.21
C THR A 45 -9.28 -2.91 7.33
N GLU A 46 -9.65 -3.22 8.58
CA GLU A 46 -8.68 -3.20 9.70
C GLU A 46 -7.56 -4.21 9.52
N ILE A 47 -7.87 -5.43 9.06
CA ILE A 47 -6.85 -6.45 8.76
C ILE A 47 -5.87 -5.93 7.72
N LEU A 48 -6.33 -5.27 6.67
CA LEU A 48 -5.46 -4.72 5.63
C LEU A 48 -4.63 -3.52 6.10
N GLN A 49 -5.13 -2.73 7.05
CA GLN A 49 -4.48 -1.49 7.50
C GLN A 49 -3.53 -1.68 8.69
N ASP A 50 -3.76 -2.66 9.57
CA ASP A 50 -2.82 -3.01 10.65
C ASP A 50 -1.81 -4.04 10.12
N LYS A 51 -0.56 -3.63 10.00
CA LYS A 51 0.53 -4.48 9.45
C LYS A 51 0.70 -5.79 10.22
N GLY A 52 0.43 -5.79 11.52
CA GLY A 52 0.48 -6.99 12.35
C GLY A 52 -0.65 -7.96 12.01
N LEU A 53 -1.89 -7.47 12.01
CA LEU A 53 -3.07 -8.28 11.63
C LEU A 53 -2.93 -8.80 10.19
N PHE A 54 -2.40 -7.99 9.30
CA PHE A 54 -2.16 -8.39 7.91
C PHE A 54 -1.13 -9.54 7.82
N ARG A 55 0.00 -9.45 8.52
CA ARG A 55 1.00 -10.55 8.54
C ARG A 55 0.45 -11.82 9.17
N ASP A 56 -0.31 -11.72 10.26
CA ASP A 56 -0.96 -12.86 10.92
C ASP A 56 -1.97 -13.53 9.97
N PHE A 57 -2.76 -12.72 9.24
CA PHE A 57 -3.69 -13.22 8.25
C PHE A 57 -2.99 -13.95 7.10
N LEU A 58 -1.94 -13.36 6.54
CA LEU A 58 -1.14 -13.98 5.46
C LEU A 58 -0.52 -15.30 5.92
N THR A 59 0.07 -15.32 7.11
CA THR A 59 0.68 -16.53 7.70
C THR A 59 -0.34 -17.63 7.88
N LYS A 60 -1.49 -17.30 8.49
CA LYS A 60 -2.59 -18.25 8.75
C LYS A 60 -3.10 -18.90 7.46
N HIS A 61 -3.10 -18.18 6.37
CA HIS A 61 -3.62 -18.64 5.08
C HIS A 61 -2.54 -19.13 4.12
N GLY A 62 -1.27 -19.27 4.56
CA GLY A 62 -0.18 -19.88 3.80
C GLY A 62 0.29 -19.06 2.61
N PHE A 63 0.28 -17.74 2.72
CA PHE A 63 0.95 -16.83 1.78
C PHE A 63 2.45 -16.78 2.03
N ASN A 64 3.21 -16.34 1.04
CA ASN A 64 4.61 -15.96 1.29
C ASN A 64 4.64 -14.71 2.17
N VAL A 65 5.31 -14.80 3.30
CA VAL A 65 5.41 -13.73 4.30
C VAL A 65 6.74 -13.85 5.04
N PRO A 66 7.44 -12.74 5.37
CA PRO A 66 8.61 -12.79 6.24
C PRO A 66 8.19 -13.22 7.65
N HIS A 67 9.12 -13.76 8.46
CA HIS A 67 8.83 -13.92 9.87
C HIS A 67 8.49 -12.58 10.47
N ALA A 68 7.37 -12.49 11.15
CA ALA A 68 6.87 -11.24 11.70
C ALA A 68 6.15 -11.47 13.03
N LYS A 69 6.26 -10.53 13.95
CA LYS A 69 5.48 -10.50 15.19
C LYS A 69 5.05 -9.09 15.55
N ARG A 70 3.79 -8.95 15.94
CA ARG A 70 3.20 -7.71 16.46
C ARG A 70 3.40 -7.62 17.96
N TYR A 71 3.74 -6.43 18.45
CA TYR A 71 3.98 -6.16 19.86
C TYR A 71 3.28 -4.87 20.32
N THR A 72 2.95 -4.85 21.62
CA THR A 72 2.50 -3.67 22.36
C THR A 72 3.38 -3.42 23.59
N ASP A 73 4.15 -4.42 24.01
CA ASP A 73 5.11 -4.35 25.10
C ASP A 73 6.54 -4.22 24.54
N LYS A 74 7.25 -3.18 24.95
CA LYS A 74 8.62 -2.89 24.48
C LYS A 74 9.67 -3.89 24.95
N LYS A 75 9.39 -4.72 25.95
CA LYS A 75 10.32 -5.73 26.50
C LYS A 75 10.12 -7.11 25.88
N ALA A 76 8.92 -7.42 25.43
CA ALA A 76 8.58 -8.74 24.89
C ALA A 76 9.48 -9.17 23.71
N PRO A 77 9.89 -8.30 22.77
CA PRO A 77 10.73 -8.70 21.64
C PRO A 77 12.09 -9.29 22.04
N PHE A 78 12.63 -8.89 23.19
CA PHE A 78 13.92 -9.41 23.65
C PHE A 78 13.90 -10.89 24.04
N ASN A 79 12.71 -11.47 24.24
CA ASN A 79 12.53 -12.91 24.43
C ASN A 79 12.38 -13.66 23.10
N ASP A 80 12.23 -12.95 22.01
CA ASP A 80 11.98 -13.50 20.67
C ASP A 80 13.13 -13.26 19.68
N ILE A 81 14.31 -12.86 20.15
CA ILE A 81 15.48 -12.50 19.31
C ILE A 81 15.84 -13.62 18.33
N ASP A 82 15.78 -14.87 18.79
CA ASP A 82 16.13 -16.05 17.99
C ASP A 82 15.01 -16.47 17.01
N PHE A 83 13.83 -15.86 17.10
CA PHE A 83 12.75 -16.09 16.13
C PHE A 83 13.03 -15.43 14.78
N PHE A 84 13.78 -14.32 14.78
CA PHE A 84 14.00 -13.51 13.60
C PHE A 84 15.31 -13.84 12.89
N THR A 85 15.30 -13.65 11.56
CA THR A 85 16.51 -13.66 10.73
C THR A 85 17.00 -12.23 10.55
N TRP A 86 18.12 -11.90 11.17
CA TRP A 86 18.72 -10.56 11.10
C TRP A 86 19.36 -10.27 9.73
N PRO A 87 19.26 -9.02 9.21
CA PRO A 87 18.64 -7.84 9.83
C PRO A 87 17.12 -7.93 9.87
N VAL A 88 16.49 -7.10 10.75
CA VAL A 88 15.04 -6.96 10.85
C VAL A 88 14.61 -5.53 10.51
N ILE A 89 13.33 -5.34 10.25
CA ILE A 89 12.70 -4.03 10.16
C ILE A 89 11.70 -3.87 11.31
N VAL A 90 11.75 -2.73 11.99
CA VAL A 90 10.84 -2.34 13.07
C VAL A 90 10.01 -1.17 12.59
N LYS A 91 8.69 -1.27 12.68
CA LYS A 91 7.79 -0.24 12.16
C LYS A 91 6.47 -0.18 12.94
N PRO A 92 5.80 0.99 13.00
CA PRO A 92 4.44 1.10 13.53
C PRO A 92 3.48 0.22 12.72
N VAL A 93 2.44 -0.34 13.37
CA VAL A 93 1.42 -1.12 12.63
C VAL A 93 0.45 -0.25 11.83
N ASP A 94 0.25 1.00 12.24
CA ASP A 94 -0.83 1.90 11.83
C ASP A 94 -0.32 3.24 11.25
N SER A 95 0.94 3.30 10.82
CA SER A 95 1.55 4.49 10.22
C SER A 95 1.74 4.32 8.71
N ALA A 96 1.66 5.42 7.97
CA ALA A 96 1.85 5.51 6.53
C ALA A 96 3.07 6.39 6.17
N GLY A 97 3.57 6.26 4.92
CA GLY A 97 4.67 7.06 4.41
C GLY A 97 5.99 6.80 5.14
N SER A 98 6.23 5.57 5.52
CA SER A 98 7.48 5.07 6.15
C SER A 98 7.90 5.81 7.43
N LYS A 99 6.96 6.47 8.12
CA LYS A 99 7.21 7.13 9.41
C LYS A 99 7.45 6.09 10.50
N GLY A 100 8.51 6.26 11.27
CA GLY A 100 8.86 5.36 12.39
C GLY A 100 9.43 4.01 11.95
N VAL A 101 9.81 3.87 10.68
CA VAL A 101 10.42 2.65 10.13
C VAL A 101 11.92 2.67 10.35
N THR A 102 12.46 1.59 10.92
CA THR A 102 13.90 1.45 11.19
C THR A 102 14.38 0.06 10.83
N LYS A 103 15.41 -0.02 9.98
CA LYS A 103 16.16 -1.26 9.76
C LYS A 103 17.16 -1.45 10.88
N VAL A 104 17.20 -2.64 11.45
CA VAL A 104 18.04 -3.00 12.59
C VAL A 104 18.92 -4.20 12.22
N ASP A 105 20.22 -3.99 12.23
CA ASP A 105 21.17 -5.03 11.79
C ASP A 105 21.49 -6.06 12.89
N SER A 106 21.31 -5.68 14.17
CA SER A 106 21.65 -6.53 15.32
C SER A 106 20.82 -6.18 16.57
N PRO A 107 20.63 -7.12 17.52
CA PRO A 107 19.78 -6.95 18.69
C PRO A 107 20.13 -5.79 19.62
N ASP A 108 21.36 -5.38 19.68
CA ASP A 108 21.83 -4.26 20.51
C ASP A 108 21.21 -2.90 20.15
N LYS A 109 20.76 -2.75 18.91
CA LYS A 109 20.10 -1.53 18.40
C LYS A 109 18.57 -1.61 18.44
N LEU A 110 18.01 -2.71 18.89
CA LEU A 110 16.57 -2.96 18.84
C LEU A 110 15.76 -1.99 19.71
N ALA A 111 16.29 -1.63 20.89
CA ALA A 111 15.59 -0.74 21.81
C ALA A 111 15.26 0.63 21.21
N ASP A 112 16.23 1.27 20.56
CA ASP A 112 16.04 2.59 19.94
C ASP A 112 15.04 2.53 18.77
N ALA A 113 15.08 1.44 18.00
CA ALA A 113 14.14 1.22 16.90
C ALA A 113 12.70 1.02 17.41
N ILE A 114 12.52 0.31 18.53
CA ILE A 114 11.22 0.15 19.19
C ILE A 114 10.68 1.52 19.67
N GLU A 115 11.50 2.34 20.32
CA GLU A 115 11.08 3.69 20.74
C GLU A 115 10.63 4.54 19.55
N THR A 116 11.37 4.48 18.44
CA THR A 116 11.04 5.19 17.21
C THR A 116 9.70 4.71 16.64
N ALA A 117 9.48 3.40 16.57
CA ALA A 117 8.25 2.81 16.04
C ALA A 117 7.04 3.13 16.92
N VAL A 118 7.18 2.99 18.24
CA VAL A 118 6.11 3.35 19.21
C VAL A 118 5.77 4.83 19.13
N GLY A 119 6.78 5.70 18.99
CA GLY A 119 6.57 7.15 18.82
C GLY A 119 5.85 7.52 17.51
N GLY A 120 5.94 6.68 16.47
CA GLY A 120 5.26 6.84 15.19
C GLY A 120 3.90 6.15 15.10
N SER A 121 3.51 5.37 16.11
CA SER A 121 2.23 4.63 16.14
C SER A 121 1.13 5.44 16.83
N HIS A 122 -0.10 5.34 16.32
CA HIS A 122 -1.27 5.97 16.95
C HIS A 122 -1.82 5.16 18.13
N ASN A 123 -1.64 3.84 18.13
CA ASN A 123 -2.12 2.95 19.19
C ASN A 123 -1.00 2.34 20.05
N GLY A 124 0.25 2.73 19.79
CA GLY A 124 1.44 2.25 20.50
C GLY A 124 1.89 0.85 20.10
N ALA A 125 1.21 0.20 19.14
CA ALA A 125 1.61 -1.10 18.63
C ALA A 125 2.62 -0.96 17.47
N TYR A 126 3.50 -1.94 17.38
CA TYR A 126 4.51 -2.03 16.33
C TYR A 126 4.72 -3.48 15.92
N ILE A 127 5.37 -3.67 14.78
CA ILE A 127 5.74 -4.97 14.24
C ILE A 127 7.25 -5.04 14.02
N ILE A 128 7.81 -6.21 14.28
CA ILE A 128 9.16 -6.58 13.89
C ILE A 128 9.03 -7.68 12.86
N GLU A 129 9.72 -7.53 11.73
CA GLU A 129 9.74 -8.55 10.68
C GLU A 129 11.14 -8.71 10.09
N ASP A 130 11.47 -9.90 9.57
CA ASP A 130 12.70 -10.14 8.83
C ASP A 130 12.81 -9.12 7.69
N PHE A 131 13.98 -8.52 7.54
CA PHE A 131 14.21 -7.59 6.45
C PHE A 131 14.38 -8.34 5.13
N LEU A 132 13.38 -8.28 4.28
CA LEU A 132 13.46 -8.88 2.96
C LEU A 132 14.43 -8.11 2.08
N THR A 133 15.46 -8.81 1.60
CA THR A 133 16.19 -8.38 0.41
C THR A 133 15.43 -8.85 -0.83
N PHE A 134 15.44 -8.06 -1.89
CA PHE A 134 14.65 -8.36 -3.09
C PHE A 134 15.50 -8.35 -4.35
N LYS A 135 14.99 -9.04 -5.37
CA LYS A 135 15.54 -9.10 -6.72
C LYS A 135 14.76 -8.10 -7.60
N GLY A 136 15.47 -7.26 -8.34
CA GLY A 136 14.82 -6.24 -9.16
C GLY A 136 14.31 -5.06 -8.34
N TYR A 137 13.08 -4.64 -8.58
CA TYR A 137 12.44 -3.48 -7.96
C TYR A 137 11.20 -3.89 -7.15
N HIS A 138 10.79 -3.04 -6.24
CA HIS A 138 9.44 -3.10 -5.69
C HIS A 138 8.45 -2.76 -6.80
N SER A 139 7.20 -3.21 -6.63
CA SER A 139 6.10 -2.81 -7.51
C SER A 139 5.01 -2.16 -6.68
N SER A 140 4.48 -1.06 -7.17
CA SER A 140 3.27 -0.42 -6.66
C SER A 140 2.24 -0.36 -7.78
N ALA A 141 0.99 -0.66 -7.47
CA ALA A 141 -0.10 -0.65 -8.44
C ALA A 141 -1.44 -0.39 -7.76
N ASP A 142 -2.40 0.09 -8.54
CA ASP A 142 -3.79 0.20 -8.13
C ASP A 142 -4.64 -0.80 -8.93
N PRO A 143 -4.88 -2.03 -8.43
CA PRO A 143 -5.84 -2.96 -9.02
C PRO A 143 -7.28 -2.58 -8.68
N PHE A 144 -8.22 -3.14 -9.44
CA PHE A 144 -9.65 -2.94 -9.26
C PHE A 144 -10.43 -4.26 -9.32
N THR A 145 -11.34 -4.45 -8.37
CA THR A 145 -12.27 -5.58 -8.37
C THR A 145 -13.70 -5.14 -8.73
N VAL A 146 -14.44 -6.03 -9.35
CA VAL A 146 -15.89 -5.90 -9.55
C VAL A 146 -16.54 -7.17 -9.01
N ASP A 147 -17.45 -7.03 -8.05
CA ASP A 147 -18.15 -8.13 -7.38
C ASP A 147 -17.21 -9.21 -6.82
N GLY A 148 -16.05 -8.78 -6.31
CA GLY A 148 -15.02 -9.64 -5.73
C GLY A 148 -14.06 -10.27 -6.74
N GLU A 149 -14.25 -10.03 -8.02
CA GLU A 149 -13.36 -10.50 -9.08
C GLU A 149 -12.39 -9.40 -9.52
N LEU A 150 -11.10 -9.72 -9.55
CA LEU A 150 -10.05 -8.81 -10.00
C LEU A 150 -10.16 -8.61 -11.51
N LYS A 151 -10.56 -7.42 -11.94
CA LYS A 151 -10.78 -7.07 -13.35
C LYS A 151 -9.62 -6.34 -13.99
N PHE A 152 -8.85 -5.64 -13.18
CA PHE A 152 -7.68 -4.89 -13.63
C PHE A 152 -6.57 -5.00 -12.60
N VAL A 153 -5.36 -5.26 -13.06
CA VAL A 153 -4.12 -5.18 -12.28
C VAL A 153 -2.97 -4.76 -13.20
N SER A 154 -2.12 -3.90 -12.73
CA SER A 154 -0.85 -3.58 -13.39
C SER A 154 0.27 -3.63 -12.38
N TYR A 155 1.48 -3.92 -12.84
CA TYR A 155 2.68 -3.89 -12.02
C TYR A 155 3.62 -2.84 -12.58
N SER A 156 4.30 -2.15 -11.68
CA SER A 156 5.28 -1.13 -12.02
C SER A 156 6.65 -1.48 -11.43
N ASP A 157 7.68 -0.79 -11.85
CA ASP A 157 8.95 -0.73 -11.12
C ASP A 157 8.93 0.53 -10.26
N GLN A 158 9.09 0.36 -8.94
CA GLN A 158 9.15 1.45 -7.98
C GLN A 158 10.59 1.65 -7.51
N LEU A 159 11.11 2.85 -7.74
CA LEU A 159 12.47 3.22 -7.39
C LEU A 159 12.47 4.28 -6.29
N PHE A 160 13.51 4.25 -5.48
CA PHE A 160 13.67 5.12 -4.31
C PHE A 160 14.95 5.94 -4.44
N ASP A 161 14.89 7.20 -4.00
CA ASP A 161 16.08 8.06 -3.89
C ASP A 161 16.72 7.87 -2.50
N LYS A 162 17.89 7.24 -2.47
CA LYS A 162 18.63 6.98 -1.24
C LYS A 162 19.20 8.25 -0.59
N GLU A 163 19.25 9.34 -1.34
CA GLU A 163 19.73 10.65 -0.86
C GLU A 163 18.59 11.55 -0.38
N ALA A 164 17.32 11.13 -0.52
CA ALA A 164 16.19 11.86 0.01
C ALA A 164 16.15 11.83 1.56
N ASP A 165 15.52 12.84 2.18
CA ASP A 165 15.32 12.87 3.65
C ASP A 165 14.58 11.63 4.15
N ASN A 166 13.67 11.08 3.35
CA ASN A 166 13.05 9.78 3.56
C ASN A 166 13.36 8.84 2.38
N PRO A 167 14.36 7.95 2.50
CA PRO A 167 14.79 7.07 1.43
C PRO A 167 13.78 5.95 1.10
N TYR A 168 12.68 5.86 1.82
CA TYR A 168 11.59 4.90 1.58
C TYR A 168 10.40 5.53 0.85
N THR A 169 10.48 6.82 0.48
CA THR A 169 9.47 7.47 -0.35
C THR A 169 9.79 7.20 -1.83
N PRO A 170 8.82 6.74 -2.64
CA PRO A 170 9.04 6.52 -4.05
C PRO A 170 9.53 7.79 -4.75
N ALA A 171 10.56 7.66 -5.58
CA ALA A 171 11.06 8.72 -6.44
C ALA A 171 10.59 8.54 -7.89
N TYR A 172 10.48 7.30 -8.35
CA TYR A 172 10.00 6.96 -9.69
C TYR A 172 9.07 5.76 -9.61
N ILE A 173 8.03 5.77 -10.45
CA ILE A 173 7.15 4.64 -10.70
C ILE A 173 7.07 4.47 -12.21
N ILE A 174 7.47 3.30 -12.72
CA ILE A 174 7.68 3.07 -14.15
C ILE A 174 6.81 1.90 -14.63
N TRP A 175 6.07 2.10 -15.70
CA TRP A 175 5.40 1.07 -16.51
C TRP A 175 6.07 1.04 -17.89
N THR A 176 6.39 -0.13 -18.45
CA THR A 176 6.09 -1.47 -17.99
C THR A 176 7.09 -1.94 -16.93
N THR A 177 6.64 -2.86 -16.05
CA THR A 177 7.52 -3.47 -15.04
C THR A 177 8.56 -4.40 -15.65
N SER A 178 9.74 -4.49 -15.04
CA SER A 178 10.78 -5.48 -15.31
C SER A 178 10.55 -6.83 -14.60
N MET A 179 9.50 -6.94 -13.77
CA MET A 179 9.15 -8.18 -13.07
C MET A 179 8.80 -9.28 -14.07
N ALA A 180 9.32 -10.49 -13.86
CA ALA A 180 9.05 -11.63 -14.72
C ALA A 180 7.53 -11.95 -14.77
N LYS A 181 7.05 -12.39 -15.92
CA LYS A 181 5.61 -12.66 -16.13
C LYS A 181 5.07 -13.71 -15.17
N GLU A 182 5.86 -14.72 -14.85
CA GLU A 182 5.50 -15.80 -13.92
C GLU A 182 5.25 -15.24 -12.50
N ASP A 183 6.06 -14.28 -12.07
CA ASP A 183 5.91 -13.62 -10.76
C ASP A 183 4.68 -12.71 -10.75
N GLN A 184 4.42 -11.98 -11.84
CA GLN A 184 3.20 -11.18 -12.00
C GLN A 184 1.95 -12.06 -11.95
N ASP A 185 1.94 -13.20 -12.64
CA ASP A 185 0.81 -14.13 -12.65
C ASP A 185 0.57 -14.76 -11.28
N TYR A 186 1.66 -15.12 -10.58
CA TYR A 186 1.58 -15.60 -9.20
C TYR A 186 0.97 -14.54 -8.27
N LEU A 187 1.48 -13.30 -8.30
CA LEU A 187 0.99 -12.20 -7.47
C LEU A 187 -0.46 -11.85 -7.79
N THR A 188 -0.86 -11.87 -9.06
CA THR A 188 -2.25 -11.65 -9.47
C THR A 188 -3.19 -12.70 -8.87
N LYS A 189 -2.81 -13.97 -8.94
CA LYS A 189 -3.57 -15.08 -8.35
C LYS A 189 -3.64 -14.97 -6.82
N GLU A 190 -2.53 -14.66 -6.16
CA GLU A 190 -2.50 -14.53 -4.70
C GLU A 190 -3.25 -13.27 -4.24
N THR A 191 -3.20 -12.17 -5.00
CA THR A 191 -4.03 -10.98 -4.73
C THR A 191 -5.52 -11.32 -4.82
N GLN A 192 -5.95 -12.00 -5.88
CA GLN A 192 -7.34 -12.46 -5.99
C GLN A 192 -7.73 -13.37 -4.81
N ARG A 193 -6.86 -14.31 -4.42
CA ARG A 193 -7.10 -15.23 -3.29
C ARG A 193 -7.22 -14.47 -1.98
N LEU A 194 -6.35 -13.50 -1.73
CA LEU A 194 -6.36 -12.64 -0.55
C LEU A 194 -7.68 -11.86 -0.44
N LEU A 195 -8.05 -11.17 -1.51
CA LEU A 195 -9.26 -10.36 -1.55
C LEU A 195 -10.53 -11.22 -1.38
N THR A 196 -10.53 -12.42 -1.95
CA THR A 196 -11.63 -13.40 -1.77
C THR A 196 -11.74 -13.87 -0.32
N LEU A 197 -10.63 -14.22 0.34
CA LEU A 197 -10.61 -14.66 1.73
C LEU A 197 -11.07 -13.57 2.69
N LEU A 198 -10.81 -12.30 2.37
CA LEU A 198 -11.28 -11.13 3.13
C LEU A 198 -12.71 -10.72 2.78
N GLY A 199 -13.37 -11.39 1.83
CA GLY A 199 -14.72 -11.04 1.39
C GLY A 199 -14.82 -9.66 0.72
N MET A 200 -13.72 -9.21 0.11
CA MET A 200 -13.70 -7.94 -0.60
C MET A 200 -14.56 -8.01 -1.86
N LYS A 201 -15.17 -6.87 -2.23
CA LYS A 201 -16.15 -6.79 -3.32
C LYS A 201 -15.67 -5.87 -4.44
N THR A 202 -16.40 -4.79 -4.69
CA THR A 202 -16.07 -3.84 -5.77
C THR A 202 -15.29 -2.67 -5.22
N GLY A 203 -14.15 -2.35 -5.83
CA GLY A 203 -13.37 -1.16 -5.48
C GLY A 203 -11.91 -1.23 -5.89
N ILE A 204 -11.24 -0.10 -5.69
CA ILE A 204 -9.82 0.10 -5.93
C ILE A 204 -9.00 -0.30 -4.71
N TYR A 205 -7.79 -0.77 -4.95
CA TYR A 205 -6.78 -1.04 -3.92
C TYR A 205 -5.48 -0.38 -4.32
N ASN A 206 -4.60 -0.14 -3.35
CA ASN A 206 -3.19 0.10 -3.60
C ASN A 206 -2.41 -1.07 -3.02
N ILE A 207 -1.60 -1.73 -3.85
CA ILE A 207 -0.79 -2.87 -3.43
C ILE A 207 0.69 -2.61 -3.64
N GLU A 208 1.49 -3.07 -2.69
CA GLU A 208 2.94 -3.13 -2.81
C GLU A 208 3.39 -4.58 -2.83
N THR A 209 4.22 -4.92 -3.81
CA THR A 209 4.74 -6.27 -4.00
C THR A 209 6.23 -6.25 -4.29
N CYS A 210 6.91 -7.39 -4.10
CA CYS A 210 8.30 -7.57 -4.53
C CYS A 210 8.58 -9.05 -4.77
N VAL A 211 9.70 -9.33 -5.44
CA VAL A 211 10.26 -10.69 -5.52
C VAL A 211 11.47 -10.73 -4.59
N GLY A 212 11.41 -11.58 -3.58
CA GLY A 212 12.51 -11.76 -2.62
C GLY A 212 13.77 -12.31 -3.28
N SER A 213 14.93 -12.10 -2.66
CA SER A 213 16.18 -12.71 -3.10
C SER A 213 16.19 -14.23 -3.03
N ASP A 214 15.23 -14.82 -2.28
CA ASP A 214 14.92 -16.25 -2.24
C ASP A 214 14.10 -16.71 -3.48
N GLY A 215 13.78 -15.80 -4.39
CA GLY A 215 13.01 -16.07 -5.60
C GLY A 215 11.50 -16.16 -5.39
N LYS A 216 10.98 -15.86 -4.20
CA LYS A 216 9.54 -15.91 -3.94
C LYS A 216 8.90 -14.53 -4.11
N PRO A 217 7.74 -14.43 -4.79
CA PRO A 217 6.94 -13.20 -4.80
C PRO A 217 6.20 -13.00 -3.47
N TYR A 218 6.15 -11.74 -3.02
CA TYR A 218 5.54 -11.33 -1.76
C TYR A 218 4.54 -10.19 -1.98
N ILE A 219 3.38 -10.27 -1.33
CA ILE A 219 2.47 -9.15 -1.14
C ILE A 219 2.90 -8.43 0.14
N MET A 220 3.47 -7.23 -0.01
CA MET A 220 4.04 -6.48 1.11
C MET A 220 3.00 -5.68 1.86
N GLU A 221 2.11 -5.01 1.15
CA GLU A 221 1.04 -4.19 1.70
C GLU A 221 -0.14 -4.15 0.73
N VAL A 222 -1.35 -4.12 1.27
CA VAL A 222 -2.58 -3.88 0.52
C VAL A 222 -3.42 -2.88 1.29
N SER A 223 -3.76 -1.77 0.67
CA SER A 223 -4.68 -0.79 1.23
C SER A 223 -5.96 -0.74 0.37
N PRO A 224 -7.16 -0.83 0.96
CA PRO A 224 -8.40 -0.80 0.21
C PRO A 224 -8.80 0.64 -0.18
N ARG A 225 -7.93 1.30 -0.92
CA ARG A 225 -8.05 2.65 -1.47
C ARG A 225 -7.07 2.84 -2.63
N GLY A 226 -7.29 3.80 -3.49
CA GLY A 226 -6.32 4.16 -4.52
C GLY A 226 -5.02 4.74 -3.96
N GLY A 227 -3.95 4.55 -4.69
CA GLY A 227 -2.61 5.02 -4.35
C GLY A 227 -2.46 6.53 -4.36
N GLY A 228 -1.39 7.00 -3.73
CA GLY A 228 -0.90 8.37 -3.84
C GLY A 228 -0.16 8.59 -5.17
N CYS A 229 0.61 9.69 -5.21
CA CYS A 229 1.52 9.95 -6.33
C CYS A 229 0.84 9.83 -7.71
N LYS A 230 -0.45 10.09 -7.85
CA LYS A 230 -1.20 10.03 -9.12
C LYS A 230 -1.11 8.69 -9.88
N ILE A 231 -0.89 7.58 -9.17
CA ILE A 231 -0.79 6.23 -9.78
C ILE A 231 -2.01 5.95 -10.69
N ALA A 232 -3.22 6.15 -10.17
CA ALA A 232 -4.44 5.85 -10.93
C ALA A 232 -4.64 6.75 -12.16
N GLU A 233 -4.19 8.02 -12.11
CA GLU A 233 -4.19 8.90 -13.29
C GLU A 233 -3.21 8.43 -14.34
N LEU A 234 -2.01 7.99 -13.93
CA LEU A 234 -1.04 7.46 -14.86
C LEU A 234 -1.48 6.13 -15.47
N GLN A 235 -2.08 5.25 -14.66
CA GLN A 235 -2.70 4.02 -15.16
C GLN A 235 -3.83 4.31 -16.18
N ARG A 236 -4.64 5.36 -15.96
CA ARG A 236 -5.64 5.78 -16.95
C ARG A 236 -5.01 6.17 -18.29
N LEU A 237 -3.88 6.87 -18.27
CA LEU A 237 -3.16 7.24 -19.49
C LEU A 237 -2.53 6.03 -20.16
N ALA A 238 -1.91 5.14 -19.38
CA ALA A 238 -1.15 3.99 -19.87
C ALA A 238 -2.03 2.81 -20.33
N TYR A 239 -3.19 2.63 -19.70
CA TYR A 239 -4.07 1.46 -19.91
C TYR A 239 -5.49 1.83 -20.38
N GLY A 240 -5.86 3.11 -20.38
CA GLY A 240 -7.19 3.55 -20.80
C GLY A 240 -8.31 3.26 -19.80
N VAL A 241 -8.00 2.87 -18.56
CA VAL A 241 -9.00 2.50 -17.53
C VAL A 241 -9.07 3.55 -16.45
N ASP A 242 -10.23 4.21 -16.29
CA ASP A 242 -10.42 5.25 -15.26
C ASP A 242 -10.88 4.61 -13.93
N LEU A 243 -9.93 4.31 -13.07
CA LEU A 243 -10.18 3.70 -11.77
C LEU A 243 -10.76 4.71 -10.77
N ILE A 244 -10.42 6.00 -10.91
CA ILE A 244 -10.92 7.07 -10.02
C ILE A 244 -12.41 7.28 -10.26
N GLU A 245 -12.83 7.42 -11.53
CA GLU A 245 -14.24 7.55 -11.87
C GLU A 245 -15.04 6.36 -11.35
N ASN A 246 -14.53 5.14 -11.54
CA ASN A 246 -15.21 3.92 -11.09
C ASN A 246 -15.29 3.80 -9.57
N GLU A 247 -14.29 4.27 -8.83
CA GLU A 247 -14.35 4.31 -7.37
C GLU A 247 -15.41 5.29 -6.87
N VAL A 248 -15.54 6.46 -7.49
CA VAL A 248 -16.60 7.43 -7.16
C VAL A 248 -17.97 6.87 -7.51
N ARG A 249 -18.13 6.30 -8.72
CA ARG A 249 -19.40 5.68 -9.15
C ARG A 249 -19.85 4.58 -8.19
N LYS A 250 -18.93 3.68 -7.79
CA LYS A 250 -19.19 2.64 -6.80
C LYS A 250 -19.66 3.22 -5.48
N ALA A 251 -18.99 4.27 -4.99
CA ALA A 251 -19.28 4.85 -3.69
C ALA A 251 -20.69 5.43 -3.59
N VAL A 252 -21.26 5.92 -4.70
CA VAL A 252 -22.63 6.48 -4.76
C VAL A 252 -23.63 5.53 -5.43
N GLY A 253 -23.26 4.25 -5.62
CA GLY A 253 -24.16 3.24 -6.18
C GLY A 253 -24.50 3.42 -7.67
N MET A 254 -23.70 4.18 -8.42
CA MET A 254 -23.87 4.33 -9.87
C MET A 254 -23.29 3.13 -10.64
N PRO A 255 -23.82 2.81 -11.82
CA PRO A 255 -23.22 1.82 -12.70
C PRO A 255 -21.76 2.16 -13.03
N LEU A 256 -20.88 1.16 -12.99
CA LEU A 256 -19.47 1.33 -13.37
C LEU A 256 -19.35 1.52 -14.89
N THR A 257 -18.31 2.23 -15.32
CA THR A 257 -17.82 2.15 -16.69
C THR A 257 -17.06 0.84 -16.90
N GLU A 258 -16.75 0.48 -18.14
CA GLU A 258 -16.05 -0.76 -18.43
C GLU A 258 -14.68 -0.80 -17.75
N ILE A 259 -14.43 -1.83 -16.96
CA ILE A 259 -13.13 -2.14 -16.39
C ILE A 259 -12.70 -3.49 -16.92
N LYS A 260 -11.63 -3.49 -17.69
CA LYS A 260 -11.03 -4.72 -18.24
C LYS A 260 -9.52 -4.62 -18.26
N GLN A 261 -8.86 -5.77 -18.20
CA GLN A 261 -7.43 -5.84 -18.39
C GLN A 261 -7.07 -5.44 -19.83
N THR A 262 -6.18 -4.48 -19.97
CA THR A 262 -5.60 -4.01 -21.22
C THR A 262 -4.07 -4.10 -21.14
N GLU A 263 -3.40 -4.02 -22.27
CA GLU A 263 -1.95 -3.86 -22.32
C GLU A 263 -1.57 -2.39 -22.13
N CYS A 264 -0.38 -2.17 -21.58
CA CYS A 264 0.17 -0.82 -21.45
C CYS A 264 0.51 -0.24 -22.83
N ASP A 265 -0.01 0.94 -23.12
CA ASP A 265 0.33 1.66 -24.36
C ASP A 265 1.64 2.43 -24.17
N GLY A 266 2.75 1.82 -24.58
CA GLY A 266 4.09 2.42 -24.50
C GLY A 266 4.75 2.29 -23.12
N HIS A 267 5.60 3.26 -22.79
CA HIS A 267 6.35 3.35 -21.54
C HIS A 267 5.98 4.62 -20.80
N TRP A 268 5.67 4.48 -19.53
CA TRP A 268 5.23 5.59 -18.70
C TRP A 268 6.05 5.70 -17.43
N CYS A 269 6.35 6.91 -17.02
CA CYS A 269 7.09 7.17 -15.80
C CYS A 269 6.45 8.32 -15.03
N GLU A 270 6.22 8.10 -13.75
CA GLU A 270 5.99 9.15 -12.78
C GLU A 270 7.29 9.47 -12.06
N MET A 271 7.62 10.74 -11.97
CA MET A 271 8.77 11.22 -11.21
C MET A 271 8.29 12.15 -10.09
N VAL A 272 8.62 11.80 -8.86
CA VAL A 272 8.37 12.62 -7.68
C VAL A 272 9.58 13.52 -7.43
N ILE A 273 9.40 14.82 -7.57
CA ILE A 273 10.47 15.81 -7.42
C ILE A 273 10.51 16.27 -5.96
N HIS A 274 11.66 16.08 -5.31
CA HIS A 274 11.93 16.49 -3.94
C HIS A 274 12.84 17.73 -3.90
N ALA A 275 12.71 18.52 -2.82
CA ALA A 275 13.80 19.42 -2.43
C ALA A 275 15.02 18.57 -2.01
N ARG A 276 16.23 19.12 -2.15
CA ARG A 276 17.42 18.44 -1.63
C ARG A 276 17.33 18.30 -0.10
N PRO A 277 17.93 17.23 0.47
CA PRO A 277 17.93 17.02 1.91
C PRO A 277 18.35 18.26 2.69
N GLY A 278 17.59 18.58 3.75
CA GLY A 278 17.82 19.77 4.58
C GLY A 278 17.54 21.10 3.90
N GLN A 279 16.99 21.12 2.69
CA GLN A 279 16.62 22.35 2.00
C GLN A 279 15.11 22.53 1.95
N SER A 280 14.68 23.77 2.18
CA SER A 280 13.30 24.20 1.96
C SER A 280 13.28 25.38 0.98
N GLY A 281 12.22 25.50 0.21
CA GLY A 281 12.11 26.57 -0.77
C GLY A 281 10.76 26.58 -1.47
N VAL A 282 10.61 27.55 -2.37
CA VAL A 282 9.43 27.65 -3.24
C VAL A 282 9.81 27.19 -4.63
N LEU A 283 9.09 26.16 -5.15
CA LEU A 283 9.26 25.73 -6.54
C LEU A 283 8.85 26.88 -7.46
N LYS A 284 9.80 27.39 -8.26
CA LYS A 284 9.56 28.49 -9.21
C LYS A 284 9.23 28.01 -10.61
N GLY A 285 9.51 26.76 -10.91
CA GLY A 285 9.26 26.16 -12.22
C GLY A 285 10.04 24.86 -12.39
N ILE A 286 9.63 24.09 -13.39
CA ILE A 286 10.31 22.86 -13.85
C ILE A 286 10.85 23.18 -15.24
N LYS A 287 12.13 22.87 -15.49
CA LYS A 287 12.73 22.94 -16.81
C LYS A 287 12.88 21.50 -17.31
N ILE A 288 12.17 21.19 -18.38
CA ILE A 288 12.27 19.91 -19.08
C ILE A 288 13.26 20.07 -20.23
N ASP A 289 14.13 19.09 -20.43
CA ASP A 289 15.01 19.09 -21.59
C ASP A 289 14.17 18.94 -22.87
N PRO A 290 14.38 19.82 -23.89
CA PRO A 290 13.63 19.76 -25.14
C PRO A 290 13.75 18.41 -25.90
N GLU A 291 14.78 17.61 -25.63
CA GLU A 291 14.92 16.26 -26.21
C GLU A 291 13.98 15.23 -25.51
N ILE A 292 13.58 15.51 -24.27
CA ILE A 292 12.61 14.68 -23.52
C ILE A 292 11.17 15.10 -23.83
N GLU A 293 10.98 16.38 -24.20
CA GLU A 293 9.64 16.95 -24.46
C GLU A 293 9.06 16.54 -25.83
N LYS A 294 9.86 15.88 -26.68
CA LYS A 294 9.46 15.36 -28.01
C LYS A 294 8.87 13.97 -27.92
#